data_fccc88051e4d012950ea9792999f17bb
#
_entry.id   fccc88051e4d012950ea9792999f17bb
#
_cell.length_a   1.000
_cell.length_b   1.000
_cell.length_c   1.000
_cell.angle_alpha   90.00
_cell.angle_beta   90.00
_cell.angle_gamma   90.00
#
_symmetry.space_group_name_H-M   'P 1'
#
loop_
_entity.id
_entity.type
_entity.pdbx_description
1 polymer ?
#
loop_
_entity_poly.entity_id
_entity_poly.type
_entity_poly.pdbx_seq_one_letter_code
_entity_poly.pdbx_strand_id
1 'polypeptide(L)'
;MVFKEQTFHGRQPEAEADYTNRATLEASVANALAVAGGIDASDVEVTAEGDEIVLSGHVGTVEEIERATVIARTVEGVHTVRNRILLVDPTVNVRH
;
A
#
# COMPACT_ATOMS: atom_id res chain seq x y z
N MET A 1 -27.15 21.08 -25.11
CA MET A 1 -26.90 20.60 -24.59
C MET A 1 -26.36 20.08 -24.28
N VAL A 2 -26.22 20.29 -24.24
CA VAL A 2 -25.72 19.73 -23.75
C VAL A 2 -25.31 19.03 -23.46
N PHE A 3 -25.28 19.03 -23.43
CA PHE A 3 -24.94 18.34 -22.95
C PHE A 3 -24.48 17.58 -22.81
N LYS A 4 -24.69 17.56 -23.09
CA LYS A 4 -24.36 16.84 -23.00
C LYS A 4 -23.54 16.43 -22.69
N GLU A 5 -23.07 16.57 -22.43
CA GLU A 5 -22.24 16.33 -22.04
C GLU A 5 -22.22 15.80 -20.89
N GLN A 6 -22.96 15.90 -20.14
CA GLN A 6 -23.21 15.41 -19.08
C GLN A 6 -23.29 14.01 -18.97
N THR A 7 -24.06 13.38 -19.50
CA THR A 7 -24.09 12.01 -19.58
C THR A 7 -22.78 11.46 -19.84
N PHE A 8 -22.08 12.15 -20.63
CA PHE A 8 -20.75 11.77 -20.93
C PHE A 8 -19.91 11.69 -19.71
N HIS A 9 -20.14 12.58 -18.79
CA HIS A 9 -19.42 12.55 -17.57
C HIS A 9 -19.73 11.32 -16.78
N GLY A 10 -20.95 10.89 -16.81
CA GLY A 10 -21.30 9.73 -16.06
C GLY A 10 -20.66 8.50 -16.61
N ARG A 11 -20.11 8.61 -17.78
CA ARG A 11 -19.47 7.48 -18.38
C ARG A 11 -18.01 7.49 -18.17
N GLN A 12 -17.55 8.26 -17.25
CA GLN A 12 -16.19 8.27 -16.94
C GLN A 12 -15.69 6.87 -16.85
N PRO A 13 -14.57 6.56 -17.45
CA PRO A 13 -14.08 5.20 -17.51
C PRO A 13 -13.87 4.64 -16.13
N GLU A 14 -14.30 3.43 -15.95
CA GLU A 14 -14.10 2.76 -14.69
C GLU A 14 -12.63 2.55 -14.40
N ALA A 15 -11.84 2.39 -15.44
CA ALA A 15 -10.42 2.22 -15.26
C ALA A 15 -9.80 3.43 -14.59
N GLU A 16 -10.30 4.60 -14.92
CA GLU A 16 -9.78 5.80 -14.33
C GLU A 16 -10.17 5.89 -12.86
N ALA A 17 -11.38 5.52 -12.53
CA ALA A 17 -11.82 5.51 -11.14
C ALA A 17 -11.04 4.48 -10.35
N ASP A 18 -10.79 3.32 -10.94
CA ASP A 18 -10.00 2.30 -10.30
C ASP A 18 -8.61 2.78 -10.00
N TYR A 19 -8.01 3.46 -10.96
CA TYR A 19 -6.66 3.97 -10.76
C TYR A 19 -6.62 4.96 -9.61
N THR A 20 -7.60 5.83 -9.53
CA THR A 20 -7.67 6.80 -8.45
C THR A 20 -7.85 6.11 -7.11
N ASN A 21 -8.70 5.09 -7.06
CA ASN A 21 -8.92 4.36 -5.83
C ASN A 21 -7.65 3.64 -5.38
N ARG A 22 -6.93 3.07 -6.32
CA ARG A 22 -5.70 2.39 -5.96
C ARG A 22 -4.67 3.36 -5.41
N ALA A 23 -4.52 4.51 -6.05
CA ALA A 23 -3.56 5.50 -5.58
C ALA A 23 -3.92 5.98 -4.18
N THR A 24 -5.20 6.19 -3.94
CA THR A 24 -5.65 6.63 -2.63
C THR A 24 -5.40 5.55 -1.59
N LEU A 25 -5.67 4.31 -1.94
CA LEU A 25 -5.48 3.21 -1.01
C LEU A 25 -4.01 3.04 -0.68
N GLU A 26 -3.15 3.11 -1.69
CA GLU A 26 -1.72 3.02 -1.46
C GLU A 26 -1.25 4.12 -0.53
N ALA A 27 -1.71 5.34 -0.76
CA ALA A 27 -1.30 6.46 0.07
C ALA A 27 -1.78 6.29 1.50
N SER A 28 -3.00 5.79 1.67
CA SER A 28 -3.55 5.59 3.00
C SER A 28 -2.74 4.56 3.78
N VAL A 29 -2.39 3.46 3.12
CA VAL A 29 -1.63 2.42 3.78
C VAL A 29 -0.22 2.92 4.07
N ALA A 30 0.40 3.59 3.11
CA ALA A 30 1.75 4.10 3.31
C ALA A 30 1.79 5.08 4.47
N ASN A 31 0.78 5.93 4.55
CA ASN A 31 0.71 6.90 5.64
C ASN A 31 0.51 6.20 6.99
N ALA A 32 -0.34 5.18 7.00
CA ALA A 32 -0.57 4.45 8.24
C ALA A 32 0.71 3.80 8.73
N LEU A 33 1.49 3.23 7.82
CA LEU A 33 2.76 2.62 8.19
C LEU A 33 3.75 3.68 8.68
N ALA A 34 3.76 4.82 8.04
CA ALA A 34 4.72 5.86 8.38
C ALA A 34 4.46 6.45 9.75
N VAL A 35 3.19 6.55 10.15
CA VAL A 35 2.87 7.17 11.44
C VAL A 35 2.78 6.16 12.57
N ALA A 36 2.77 4.88 12.25
CA ALA A 36 2.71 3.86 13.30
C ALA A 36 4.07 3.75 13.95
N GLY A 37 4.09 3.59 15.25
CA GLY A 37 5.35 3.34 15.93
C GLY A 37 5.79 1.91 15.68
N GLY A 38 7.08 1.67 15.78
CA GLY A 38 7.61 0.32 15.75
C GLY A 38 7.93 -0.23 14.38
N ILE A 39 7.85 0.58 13.34
CA ILE A 39 8.24 0.16 12.01
C ILE A 39 9.07 1.24 11.37
N ASP A 40 10.18 0.82 10.78
CA ASP A 40 10.93 1.72 9.91
C ASP A 40 10.40 1.51 8.50
N ALA A 41 9.51 2.37 8.09
CA ALA A 41 8.81 2.19 6.83
C ALA A 41 9.55 2.82 5.65
N SER A 42 10.74 3.32 5.86
CA SER A 42 11.44 4.03 4.78
C SER A 42 11.77 3.13 3.61
N ASP A 43 11.93 1.83 3.85
CA ASP A 43 12.23 0.88 2.79
C ASP A 43 11.05 -0.02 2.46
N VAL A 44 9.85 0.38 2.83
CA VAL A 44 8.66 -0.41 2.56
C VAL A 44 7.86 0.27 1.48
N GLU A 45 7.47 -0.51 0.47
CA GLU A 45 6.65 -0.02 -0.62
C GLU A 45 5.27 -0.64 -0.55
N VAL A 46 4.28 0.15 -0.92
CA VAL A 46 2.90 -0.27 -0.91
C VAL A 46 2.36 -0.20 -2.32
N THR A 47 1.80 -1.30 -2.78
CA THR A 47 1.16 -1.36 -4.09
C THR A 47 -0.25 -1.89 -3.91
N ALA A 48 -1.21 -1.22 -4.53
CA ALA A 48 -2.59 -1.69 -4.49
C ALA A 48 -2.94 -2.36 -5.80
N GLU A 49 -3.54 -3.54 -5.70
CA GLU A 49 -4.03 -4.26 -6.87
C GLU A 49 -5.48 -4.62 -6.57
N GLY A 50 -6.40 -3.81 -7.10
CA GLY A 50 -7.78 -3.95 -6.71
C GLY A 50 -7.93 -3.54 -5.26
N ASP A 51 -8.47 -4.43 -4.45
CA ASP A 51 -8.57 -4.17 -3.01
C ASP A 51 -7.52 -4.93 -2.23
N GLU A 52 -6.55 -5.52 -2.93
CA GLU A 52 -5.44 -6.20 -2.29
C GLU A 52 -4.27 -5.25 -2.16
N ILE A 53 -3.62 -5.26 -1.02
CA ILE A 53 -2.44 -4.47 -0.78
C ILE A 53 -1.23 -5.40 -0.77
N VAL A 54 -0.22 -5.05 -1.54
CA VAL A 54 1.03 -5.79 -1.55
C VAL A 54 2.08 -4.92 -0.88
N LEU A 55 2.70 -5.45 0.16
CA LEU A 55 3.78 -4.77 0.85
C LEU A 55 5.08 -5.42 0.44
N SER A 56 6.08 -4.61 0.13
CA SER A 56 7.38 -5.13 -0.26
C SER A 56 8.46 -4.24 0.31
N GLY A 57 9.69 -4.70 0.24
CA GLY A 57 10.82 -3.95 0.74
C GLY A 57 11.55 -4.73 1.82
N HIS A 58 12.20 -4.00 2.72
CA HIS A 58 13.04 -4.60 3.75
C HIS A 58 12.83 -3.91 5.07
N VAL A 59 12.84 -4.69 6.13
CA VAL A 59 12.81 -4.16 7.49
C VAL A 59 13.82 -4.92 8.32
N GLY A 60 14.05 -4.47 9.53
CA GLY A 60 15.09 -5.03 10.37
C GLY A 60 14.68 -6.19 11.24
N THR A 61 13.39 -6.39 11.48
CA THR A 61 12.93 -7.44 12.39
C THR A 61 11.70 -8.12 11.87
N VAL A 62 11.50 -9.35 12.33
CA VAL A 62 10.29 -10.10 12.00
C VAL A 62 9.06 -9.40 12.55
N GLU A 63 9.19 -8.82 13.72
CA GLU A 63 8.07 -8.10 14.32
C GLU A 63 7.60 -6.98 13.42
N GLU A 64 8.53 -6.31 12.76
CA GLU A 64 8.14 -5.25 11.84
C GLU A 64 7.37 -5.80 10.65
N ILE A 65 7.76 -6.97 10.16
CA ILE A 65 7.03 -7.58 9.06
C ILE A 65 5.58 -7.85 9.47
N GLU A 66 5.41 -8.43 10.65
CA GLU A 66 4.07 -8.77 11.11
C GLU A 66 3.26 -7.54 11.41
N ARG A 67 3.89 -6.54 12.01
CA ARG A 67 3.19 -5.31 12.34
C ARG A 67 2.71 -4.62 11.08
N ALA A 68 3.51 -4.67 10.02
CA ALA A 68 3.10 -4.04 8.78
C ALA A 68 1.80 -4.62 8.25
N THR A 69 1.65 -5.95 8.34
CA THR A 69 0.40 -6.58 7.91
C THR A 69 -0.77 -6.11 8.76
N VAL A 70 -0.56 -6.08 10.08
CA VAL A 70 -1.63 -5.68 10.98
C VAL A 70 -2.06 -4.24 10.69
N ILE A 71 -1.09 -3.35 10.53
CA ILE A 71 -1.41 -1.95 10.27
C ILE A 71 -2.12 -1.80 8.95
N ALA A 72 -1.65 -2.49 7.92
CA ALA A 72 -2.27 -2.37 6.61
C ALA A 72 -3.72 -2.85 6.65
N ARG A 73 -4.00 -3.85 7.45
CA ARG A 73 -5.36 -4.37 7.55
C ARG A 73 -6.32 -3.41 8.21
N THR A 74 -5.81 -2.47 8.99
CA THR A 74 -6.69 -1.53 9.67
C THR A 74 -7.15 -0.42 8.75
N VAL A 75 -6.57 -0.30 7.56
CA VAL A 75 -6.92 0.77 6.66
C VAL A 75 -8.21 0.41 5.94
N GLU A 76 -9.13 1.35 5.95
CA GLU A 76 -10.41 1.12 5.33
C GLU A 76 -10.24 0.91 3.83
N GLY A 77 -10.91 -0.06 3.28
CA GLY A 77 -10.82 -0.37 1.85
C GLY A 77 -9.88 -1.52 1.54
N VAL A 78 -9.10 -1.96 2.52
CA VAL A 78 -8.17 -3.06 2.32
C VAL A 78 -8.88 -4.37 2.66
N HIS A 79 -8.95 -5.28 1.69
CA HIS A 79 -9.56 -6.58 1.95
C HIS A 79 -8.50 -7.63 2.21
N THR A 80 -7.40 -7.58 1.48
CA THR A 80 -6.36 -8.60 1.57
C THR A 80 -5.01 -7.92 1.61
N VAL A 81 -4.13 -8.43 2.43
CA VAL A 81 -2.75 -7.92 2.48
C VAL A 81 -1.82 -9.06 2.12
N ARG A 82 -1.00 -8.84 1.12
CA ARG A 82 0.05 -9.76 0.76
C ARG A 82 1.37 -9.17 1.22
N ASN A 83 2.02 -9.84 2.14
CA ASN A 83 3.24 -9.30 2.74
C ASN A 83 4.44 -9.98 2.11
N ARG A 84 5.21 -9.21 1.37
CA ARG A 84 6.42 -9.68 0.73
C ARG A 84 7.64 -8.95 1.25
N ILE A 85 7.53 -8.40 2.43
CA ILE A 85 8.65 -7.69 3.05
C ILE A 85 9.68 -8.70 3.49
N LEU A 86 10.94 -8.36 3.29
CA LEU A 86 12.06 -9.22 3.63
C LEU A 86 12.84 -8.61 4.78
N LEU A 87 13.54 -9.46 5.49
CA LEU A 87 14.46 -8.99 6.51
C LEU A 87 15.76 -8.53 5.85
N VAL A 88 16.31 -7.47 6.39
CA VAL A 88 17.66 -7.09 6.02
C VAL A 88 18.58 -8.18 6.54
N ASP A 89 19.46 -8.67 5.69
CA ASP A 89 20.37 -9.74 6.08
C ASP A 89 21.56 -9.15 6.81
N PRO A 90 21.65 -9.32 8.12
CA PRO A 90 22.76 -8.74 8.86
C PRO A 90 24.10 -9.33 8.46
N THR A 91 24.11 -10.55 7.96
CA THR A 91 25.35 -11.15 7.52
C THR A 91 25.95 -10.38 6.37
N VAL A 92 25.10 -9.92 5.45
CA VAL A 92 25.57 -9.14 4.32
C VAL A 92 26.17 -7.83 4.80
N ASN A 93 25.52 -7.21 5.76
CA ASN A 93 26.01 -5.95 6.30
C ASN A 93 27.33 -6.11 6.98
N VAL A 94 27.50 -7.19 7.66
CA VAL A 94 28.72 -7.40 8.43
C VAL A 94 29.94 -7.57 7.53
N ARG A 95 29.70 -8.02 6.33
CA ARG A 95 30.82 -8.28 5.45
C ARG A 95 31.49 -7.03 4.99
N HIS A 96 30.94 -5.92 5.21
CA HIS A 96 31.60 -4.70 4.85
C HIS A 96 32.19 -4.01 6.03
#